data_13ec513cb7e0d924b62af2f3c32ef7f2
#
_entry.id   13ec513cb7e0d924b62af2f3c32ef7f2
#
_cell.length_a   1.000
_cell.length_b   1.000
_cell.length_c   1.000
_cell.angle_alpha   90.00
_cell.angle_beta   90.00
_cell.angle_gamma   90.00
#
_symmetry.space_group_name_H-M   'P 1'
#
loop_
_entity.id
_entity.type
_entity.pdbx_description
1 polymer ?
#
loop_
_entity_poly.entity_id
_entity_poly.type
_entity_poly.pdbx_seq_one_letter_code
_entity_poly.pdbx_strand_id
1 'polypeptide(L)'
;MNEKKSLILMVEDEEQVLNTNCRMLRRRGYDVRTAQTVSEAYHQLEEQLPDLLILDIMLPDGNGLDICRHFREKTMNPVLFLSGKSDIRDKVEGLQQGGDYYLTKPYNFDEFLAVIQMLL
;
A
#
# COMPACT_ATOMS: atom_id res chain seq x y z
N MET A 1 7.23 28.49 3.28
CA MET A 1 7.97 27.26 3.61
C MET A 1 7.32 26.07 2.94
N ASN A 2 8.07 25.30 2.19
CA ASN A 2 7.52 24.15 1.47
C ASN A 2 7.52 22.92 2.37
N GLU A 3 6.36 22.48 2.75
CA GLU A 3 6.25 21.22 3.45
C GLU A 3 6.40 20.08 2.43
N LYS A 4 7.25 19.15 2.76
CA LYS A 4 7.43 17.96 1.93
C LYS A 4 6.21 17.07 2.08
N LYS A 5 5.55 16.75 0.96
CA LYS A 5 4.41 15.84 0.96
C LYS A 5 4.88 14.42 1.23
N SER A 6 4.07 13.67 1.97
CA SER A 6 4.31 12.25 2.17
C SER A 6 4.09 11.51 0.85
N LEU A 7 5.01 10.62 0.52
CA LEU A 7 4.94 9.80 -0.68
C LEU A 7 4.31 8.46 -0.35
N ILE A 8 3.27 8.12 -1.09
CA ILE A 8 2.57 6.84 -0.98
C ILE A 8 2.82 6.05 -2.27
N LEU A 9 3.23 4.79 -2.15
CA LEU A 9 3.21 3.85 -3.28
C LEU A 9 2.02 2.92 -3.07
N MET A 10 1.08 2.94 -4.01
CA MET A 10 -0.10 2.07 -3.97
C MET A 10 0.02 0.99 -5.04
N VAL A 11 0.00 -0.27 -4.61
CA VAL A 11 0.11 -1.43 -5.49
C VAL A 11 -1.23 -2.15 -5.52
N GLU A 12 -1.92 -2.06 -6.65
CA GLU A 12 -3.28 -2.58 -6.83
C GLU A 12 -3.48 -2.91 -8.31
N ASP A 13 -3.94 -4.11 -8.62
CA ASP A 13 -4.13 -4.52 -10.02
C ASP A 13 -5.44 -4.05 -10.63
N GLU A 14 -6.45 -3.75 -9.81
CA GLU A 14 -7.72 -3.21 -10.32
C GLU A 14 -7.57 -1.72 -10.63
N GLU A 15 -7.52 -1.40 -11.93
CA GLU A 15 -7.23 -0.04 -12.39
C GLU A 15 -8.21 0.99 -11.84
N GLN A 16 -9.50 0.68 -11.78
CA GLN A 16 -10.49 1.63 -11.27
C GLN A 16 -10.29 1.94 -9.79
N VAL A 17 -10.00 0.92 -8.99
CA VAL A 17 -9.73 1.10 -7.56
C VAL A 17 -8.48 1.94 -7.37
N LEU A 18 -7.43 1.61 -8.11
CA LEU A 18 -6.16 2.34 -8.07
C LEU A 18 -6.36 3.82 -8.42
N ASN A 19 -7.01 4.10 -9.54
CA ASN A 19 -7.19 5.47 -10.03
C ASN A 19 -8.07 6.29 -9.09
N THR A 20 -9.16 5.70 -8.58
CA THR A 20 -10.06 6.39 -7.66
C THR A 20 -9.34 6.76 -6.37
N ASN A 21 -8.65 5.80 -5.77
CA ASN A 21 -7.93 6.05 -4.52
C ASN A 21 -6.80 7.04 -4.70
N CYS A 22 -6.05 6.95 -5.80
CA CYS A 22 -4.96 7.89 -6.07
C CYS A 22 -5.47 9.31 -6.21
N ARG A 23 -6.56 9.50 -6.94
CA ARG A 23 -7.15 10.82 -7.12
C ARG A 23 -7.58 11.42 -5.78
N MET A 24 -8.23 10.62 -4.95
CA MET A 24 -8.71 11.08 -3.65
C MET A 24 -7.56 11.40 -2.69
N LEU A 25 -6.51 10.59 -2.70
CA LEU A 25 -5.33 10.85 -1.87
C LEU A 25 -4.56 12.07 -2.32
N ARG A 26 -4.41 12.28 -3.62
CA ARG A 26 -3.75 13.47 -4.16
C ARG A 26 -4.50 14.74 -3.77
N ARG A 27 -5.82 14.70 -3.75
CA ARG A 27 -6.65 15.83 -3.29
C ARG A 27 -6.43 16.14 -1.82
N ARG A 28 -6.00 15.17 -1.04
CA ARG A 28 -5.71 15.36 0.39
C ARG A 28 -4.26 15.78 0.65
N GLY A 29 -3.49 16.03 -0.41
CA GLY A 29 -2.14 16.56 -0.29
C GLY A 29 -1.02 15.52 -0.27
N TYR A 30 -1.31 14.27 -0.59
CA TYR A 30 -0.29 13.23 -0.70
C TYR A 30 0.28 13.17 -2.11
N ASP A 31 1.57 12.82 -2.20
CA ASP A 31 2.15 12.40 -3.46
C ASP A 31 1.90 10.90 -3.59
N VAL A 32 1.41 10.45 -4.74
CA VAL A 32 1.05 9.06 -4.94
C VAL A 32 1.70 8.52 -6.21
N ARG A 33 2.43 7.42 -6.05
CA ARG A 33 2.91 6.60 -7.15
C ARG A 33 2.13 5.30 -7.18
N THR A 34 2.04 4.68 -8.33
CA THR A 34 1.21 3.49 -8.52
C THR A 34 1.99 2.36 -9.17
N ALA A 35 1.55 1.14 -8.86
CA ALA A 35 2.01 -0.07 -9.53
C ALA A 35 0.85 -1.05 -9.61
N GLN A 36 0.75 -1.81 -10.69
CA GLN A 36 -0.32 -2.78 -10.88
C GLN A 36 0.16 -4.22 -10.78
N THR A 37 1.48 -4.41 -10.74
CA THR A 37 2.11 -5.73 -10.69
C THR A 37 3.26 -5.73 -9.70
N VAL A 38 3.73 -6.93 -9.32
CA VAL A 38 4.92 -7.08 -8.46
C VAL A 38 6.14 -6.45 -9.14
N SER A 39 6.30 -6.69 -10.44
CA SER A 39 7.44 -6.15 -11.21
C SER A 39 7.46 -4.63 -11.18
N GLU A 40 6.32 -3.99 -11.42
CA GLU A 40 6.22 -2.53 -11.36
C GLU A 40 6.51 -2.00 -9.95
N ALA A 41 6.03 -2.72 -8.93
CA ALA A 41 6.28 -2.33 -7.54
C ALA A 41 7.77 -2.33 -7.21
N TYR A 42 8.49 -3.38 -7.59
CA TYR A 42 9.94 -3.42 -7.37
C TYR A 42 10.66 -2.30 -8.10
N HIS A 43 10.24 -2.00 -9.33
CA HIS A 43 10.83 -0.91 -10.11
C HIS A 43 10.63 0.44 -9.39
N GLN A 44 9.41 0.69 -8.89
CA GLN A 44 9.12 1.92 -8.15
C GLN A 44 9.94 2.01 -6.86
N LEU A 45 10.10 0.89 -6.14
CA LEU A 45 10.86 0.87 -4.89
C LEU A 45 12.35 1.13 -5.13
N GLU A 46 12.89 0.72 -6.28
CA GLU A 46 14.27 1.03 -6.62
C GLU A 46 14.47 2.52 -6.88
N GLU A 47 13.48 3.19 -7.45
CA GLU A 47 13.59 4.62 -7.72
C GLU A 47 13.53 5.45 -6.45
N GLN A 48 12.58 5.14 -5.57
CA GLN A 48 12.40 5.90 -4.33
C GLN A 48 11.56 5.09 -3.33
N LEU A 49 12.01 5.02 -2.10
CA LEU A 49 11.23 4.40 -1.04
C LEU A 49 10.08 5.32 -0.61
N PRO A 50 8.84 4.82 -0.60
CA PRO A 50 7.71 5.62 -0.13
C PRO A 50 7.70 5.74 1.39
N ASP A 51 6.99 6.76 1.88
CA ASP A 51 6.73 6.92 3.31
C ASP A 51 5.68 5.92 3.79
N LEU A 52 4.80 5.48 2.89
CA LEU A 52 3.79 4.45 3.14
C LEU A 52 3.65 3.57 1.91
N LEU A 53 3.68 2.27 2.12
CA LEU A 53 3.43 1.28 1.07
C LEU A 53 2.05 0.67 1.29
N ILE A 54 1.18 0.76 0.28
CA ILE A 54 -0.15 0.16 0.30
C ILE A 54 -0.15 -0.98 -0.71
N LEU A 55 -0.43 -2.19 -0.23
CA LEU A 55 -0.29 -3.41 -1.02
C LEU A 55 -1.56 -4.25 -1.03
N ASP A 56 -1.97 -4.69 -2.22
CA ASP A 56 -2.85 -5.85 -2.33
C ASP A 56 -2.00 -7.12 -2.21
N ILE A 57 -2.54 -8.15 -1.60
CA ILE A 57 -1.82 -9.43 -1.43
C ILE A 57 -1.77 -10.19 -2.74
N MET A 58 -2.89 -10.28 -3.46
CA MET A 58 -2.96 -11.04 -4.71
C MET A 58 -2.75 -10.12 -5.91
N LEU A 59 -1.65 -10.32 -6.62
CA LEU A 59 -1.28 -9.57 -7.82
C LEU A 59 -1.13 -10.54 -8.99
N PRO A 60 -1.24 -10.03 -10.26
CA PRO A 60 -1.21 -10.91 -11.43
C PRO A 60 0.07 -11.74 -11.56
N ASP A 61 1.19 -11.21 -11.12
CA ASP A 61 2.51 -11.85 -11.28
C ASP A 61 3.15 -12.25 -9.96
N GLY A 62 2.39 -12.28 -8.86
CA GLY A 62 2.94 -12.72 -7.58
C GLY A 62 2.13 -12.30 -6.37
N ASN A 63 2.83 -12.13 -5.26
CA ASN A 63 2.22 -11.94 -3.96
C ASN A 63 2.75 -10.67 -3.29
N GLY A 64 1.83 -9.84 -2.79
CA GLY A 64 2.19 -8.62 -2.07
C GLY A 64 3.00 -8.87 -0.80
N LEU A 65 2.88 -10.06 -0.20
CA LEU A 65 3.69 -10.41 0.97
C LEU A 65 5.18 -10.40 0.65
N ASP A 66 5.55 -10.83 -0.56
CA ASP A 66 6.95 -10.80 -1.00
C ASP A 66 7.46 -9.37 -1.15
N ILE A 67 6.61 -8.49 -1.67
CA ILE A 67 6.94 -7.06 -1.79
C ILE A 67 7.18 -6.47 -0.39
N CYS A 68 6.33 -6.81 0.57
CA CYS A 68 6.47 -6.35 1.94
C CYS A 68 7.79 -6.78 2.56
N ARG A 69 8.16 -8.06 2.40
CA ARG A 69 9.45 -8.56 2.90
C ARG A 69 10.63 -7.82 2.29
N HIS A 70 10.58 -7.59 0.98
CA HIS A 70 11.63 -6.85 0.27
C HIS A 70 11.73 -5.40 0.80
N PHE A 71 10.59 -4.75 1.00
CA PHE A 71 10.53 -3.40 1.54
C PHE A 71 11.13 -3.33 2.95
N ARG A 72 10.84 -4.33 3.79
CA ARG A 72 11.36 -4.41 5.15
C ARG A 72 12.87 -4.58 5.23
N GLU A 73 13.50 -5.10 4.20
CA GLU A 73 14.95 -5.17 4.13
C GLU A 73 15.58 -3.78 4.01
N LYS A 74 14.80 -2.80 3.55
CA LYS A 74 15.30 -1.46 3.25
C LYS A 74 14.87 -0.39 4.25
N THR A 75 13.72 -0.55 4.89
CA THR A 75 13.13 0.50 5.73
C THR A 75 12.09 -0.08 6.67
N MET A 76 11.82 0.65 7.76
CA MET A 76 10.73 0.35 8.70
C MET A 76 9.49 1.22 8.43
N ASN A 77 9.44 1.92 7.30
CA ASN A 77 8.27 2.72 6.95
C ASN A 77 7.03 1.84 6.88
N PRO A 78 5.84 2.38 7.21
CA PRO A 78 4.64 1.57 7.37
C PRO A 78 4.16 0.90 6.09
N VAL A 79 3.50 -0.26 6.27
CA VAL A 79 2.86 -1.03 5.20
C VAL A 79 1.41 -1.28 5.57
N LEU A 80 0.50 -0.93 4.66
CA LEU A 80 -0.93 -1.19 4.78
C LEU A 80 -1.33 -2.21 3.72
N PHE A 81 -1.85 -3.36 4.14
CA PHE A 81 -2.42 -4.33 3.23
C PHE A 81 -3.89 -4.04 2.96
N LEU A 82 -4.28 -4.08 1.69
CA LEU A 82 -5.68 -4.03 1.25
C LEU A 82 -5.96 -5.31 0.48
N SER A 83 -6.93 -6.11 0.92
CA SER A 83 -7.21 -7.36 0.23
C SER A 83 -8.67 -7.77 0.37
N GLY A 84 -9.18 -8.51 -0.63
CA GLY A 84 -10.47 -9.16 -0.55
C GLY A 84 -10.50 -10.36 0.39
N LYS A 85 -9.34 -10.80 0.86
CA LYS A 85 -9.25 -11.92 1.77
C LYS A 85 -9.58 -11.50 3.20
N SER A 86 -10.65 -12.08 3.75
CA SER A 86 -11.09 -11.78 5.10
C SER A 86 -10.72 -12.87 6.11
N ASP A 87 -10.05 -13.94 5.68
CA ASP A 87 -9.61 -15.02 6.57
C ASP A 87 -8.60 -14.47 7.56
N ILE A 88 -8.82 -14.77 8.83
CA ILE A 88 -7.97 -14.26 9.90
C ILE A 88 -6.52 -14.76 9.77
N ARG A 89 -6.32 -15.95 9.17
CA ARG A 89 -4.98 -16.48 8.93
C ARG A 89 -4.21 -15.65 7.91
N ASP A 90 -4.88 -15.19 6.85
CA ASP A 90 -4.25 -14.31 5.85
C ASP A 90 -3.87 -12.97 6.47
N LYS A 91 -4.72 -12.44 7.32
CA LYS A 91 -4.48 -11.20 8.05
C LYS A 91 -3.27 -11.33 8.97
N VAL A 92 -3.22 -12.42 9.76
CA VAL A 92 -2.10 -12.70 10.66
C VAL A 92 -0.81 -12.85 9.87
N GLU A 93 -0.83 -13.61 8.77
CA GLU A 93 0.34 -13.79 7.93
C GLU A 93 0.86 -12.46 7.39
N GLY A 94 -0.03 -11.61 6.88
CA GLY A 94 0.34 -10.29 6.38
C GLY A 94 1.03 -9.44 7.45
N LEU A 95 0.47 -9.41 8.64
CA LEU A 95 1.04 -8.65 9.76
C LEU A 95 2.38 -9.23 10.22
N GLN A 96 2.52 -10.56 10.21
CA GLN A 96 3.77 -11.23 10.57
C GLN A 96 4.88 -10.99 9.54
N GLN A 97 4.54 -10.75 8.28
CA GLN A 97 5.52 -10.40 7.24
C GLN A 97 5.98 -8.94 7.32
N GLY A 98 5.51 -8.21 8.32
CA GLY A 98 5.94 -6.84 8.56
C GLY A 98 4.93 -5.77 8.20
N GLY A 99 3.70 -6.15 7.90
CA GLY A 99 2.61 -5.19 7.69
C GLY A 99 2.18 -4.57 9.01
N ASP A 100 1.82 -3.29 8.97
CA ASP A 100 1.39 -2.54 10.16
C ASP A 100 -0.12 -2.54 10.33
N TYR A 101 -0.85 -2.72 9.24
CA TYR A 101 -2.30 -2.75 9.27
C TYR A 101 -2.84 -3.54 8.08
N TYR A 102 -4.06 -4.04 8.21
CA TYR A 102 -4.71 -4.87 7.19
C TYR A 102 -6.17 -4.46 7.08
N LEU A 103 -6.58 -3.93 5.93
CA LEU A 103 -7.97 -3.61 5.63
C LEU A 103 -8.56 -4.61 4.64
N THR A 104 -9.73 -5.14 4.95
CA THR A 104 -10.43 -6.08 4.07
C THR A 104 -11.36 -5.31 3.12
N LYS A 105 -11.31 -5.65 1.84
CA LYS A 105 -12.25 -5.10 0.84
C LYS A 105 -13.62 -5.77 0.99
N PRO A 106 -14.73 -5.06 0.79
CA PRO A 106 -14.79 -3.62 0.54
C PRO A 106 -14.56 -2.82 1.83
N TYR A 107 -13.91 -1.67 1.71
CA TYR A 107 -13.66 -0.77 2.83
C TYR A 107 -14.25 0.61 2.51
N ASN A 108 -14.59 1.35 3.57
CA ASN A 108 -15.05 2.72 3.46
C ASN A 108 -13.86 3.63 3.24
N PHE A 109 -13.96 4.63 2.35
CA PHE A 109 -12.84 5.54 2.09
C PHE A 109 -12.43 6.31 3.35
N ASP A 110 -13.39 6.71 4.18
CA ASP A 110 -13.07 7.43 5.42
C ASP A 110 -12.24 6.57 6.38
N GLU A 111 -12.54 5.27 6.47
CA GLU A 111 -11.75 4.32 7.24
C GLU A 111 -10.34 4.18 6.65
N PHE A 112 -10.25 4.02 5.34
CA PHE A 112 -8.98 3.93 4.62
C PHE A 112 -8.12 5.17 4.88
N LEU A 113 -8.71 6.35 4.75
CA LEU A 113 -8.00 7.61 4.99
C LEU A 113 -7.56 7.75 6.45
N ALA A 114 -8.40 7.35 7.40
CA ALA A 114 -8.06 7.40 8.82
C ALA A 114 -6.86 6.51 9.14
N VAL A 115 -6.81 5.31 8.55
CA VAL A 115 -5.67 4.41 8.73
C VAL A 115 -4.39 5.00 8.14
N ILE A 116 -4.48 5.60 6.95
CA ILE A 116 -3.33 6.26 6.33
C ILE A 116 -2.81 7.39 7.23
N GLN A 117 -3.71 8.21 7.76
CA GLN A 117 -3.34 9.31 8.65
C GLN A 117 -2.70 8.79 9.94
N MET A 118 -3.16 7.67 10.46
CA MET A 118 -2.59 7.04 11.64
C MET A 118 -1.16 6.53 11.37
N LEU A 119 -0.94 5.93 10.18
CA LEU A 119 0.35 5.34 9.84
C LEU A 119 1.39 6.38 9.42
N LEU A 120 0.97 7.50 8.94
CA LEU A 120 1.86 8.62 8.57
C LEU A 120 1.86 9.70 9.67
#